data_2bb538289b757dd68413ae797dabf9f8
#
_entry.id   2bb538289b757dd68413ae797dabf9f8
#
_cell.length_a   1.000
_cell.length_b   1.000
_cell.length_c   1.000
_cell.angle_alpha   90.00
_cell.angle_beta   90.00
_cell.angle_gamma   90.00
#
_symmetry.space_group_name_H-M   'P 1'
#
loop_
_entity.id
_entity.type
_entity.pdbx_description
1 polymer ?
#
loop_
_entity_poly.entity_id
_entity_poly.type
_entity_poly.pdbx_seq_one_letter_code
_entity_poly.pdbx_strand_id
1 'polypeptide(L)'
;MEGTLETVMFRDFVERGLTLPVSEFFYRLLQFWGIQLHHLTPQSILHLSIFTHFCEAFLGILPHFHFFQYFFFLVPVPNTTNPAVVGGCELVLRPETRSEYLAYDPAGKGAEWKKFWFHVGNFQSPLPERIAGAPQIQESWSSKGPGGKQVEAILRVIAIVKNKGVTRDHVVFSFVSRWVPLDMKVNKIPPGCLQSQCLNLK
;
A
#
# COMPACT_ATOMS: atom_id res chain seq x y z
N MET A 1 8.30 -33.75 -8.85
CA MET A 1 7.94 -33.13 -7.55
C MET A 1 7.24 -31.85 -7.91
N GLU A 2 5.91 -31.83 -7.87
CA GLU A 2 5.13 -30.59 -7.99
C GLU A 2 5.46 -29.76 -6.75
N GLY A 3 6.19 -28.68 -6.95
CA GLY A 3 6.42 -27.72 -5.89
C GLY A 3 5.06 -27.16 -5.45
N THR A 4 4.73 -27.34 -4.20
CA THR A 4 3.56 -26.69 -3.61
C THR A 4 3.71 -25.18 -3.82
N LEU A 5 2.85 -24.62 -4.67
CA LEU A 5 2.79 -23.17 -4.92
C LEU A 5 2.23 -22.49 -3.66
N GLU A 6 3.05 -22.43 -2.62
CA GLU A 6 2.71 -21.79 -1.36
C GLU A 6 3.55 -20.53 -1.16
N THR A 7 2.97 -19.53 -0.59
CA THR A 7 3.67 -18.32 -0.14
C THR A 7 3.43 -18.06 1.34
N VAL A 8 4.37 -17.37 1.96
CA VAL A 8 4.23 -16.92 3.35
C VAL A 8 3.47 -15.61 3.38
N MET A 9 2.40 -15.59 4.17
CA MET A 9 1.58 -14.43 4.43
C MET A 9 1.68 -14.04 5.89
N PHE A 10 1.85 -12.74 6.16
CA PHE A 10 1.82 -12.21 7.52
C PHE A 10 0.41 -11.70 7.84
N ARG A 11 -0.04 -11.95 9.08
CA ARG A 11 -1.35 -11.46 9.56
C ARG A 11 -1.49 -9.96 9.35
N ASP A 12 -0.46 -9.20 9.71
CA ASP A 12 -0.46 -7.74 9.56
C ASP A 12 -0.62 -7.28 8.10
N PHE A 13 -0.23 -8.08 7.12
CA PHE A 13 -0.45 -7.74 5.71
C PHE A 13 -1.94 -7.81 5.36
N VAL A 14 -2.62 -8.84 5.84
CA VAL A 14 -4.07 -8.99 5.65
C VAL A 14 -4.82 -7.88 6.38
N GLU A 15 -4.46 -7.59 7.62
CA GLU A 15 -5.06 -6.51 8.42
C GLU A 15 -4.85 -5.12 7.79
N ARG A 16 -3.83 -4.97 6.93
CA ARG A 16 -3.56 -3.73 6.18
C ARG A 16 -4.09 -3.76 4.74
N GLY A 17 -4.92 -4.72 4.42
CA GLY A 17 -5.70 -4.77 3.20
C GLY A 17 -5.09 -5.58 2.06
N LEU A 18 -4.05 -6.38 2.30
CA LEU A 18 -3.60 -7.32 1.30
C LEU A 18 -4.59 -8.47 1.16
N THR A 19 -5.03 -8.71 -0.06
CA THR A 19 -5.90 -9.83 -0.44
C THR A 19 -5.23 -10.70 -1.49
N LEU A 20 -5.60 -11.97 -1.55
CA LEU A 20 -5.23 -12.88 -2.63
C LEU A 20 -6.49 -13.21 -3.46
N PRO A 21 -6.32 -13.34 -4.78
CA PRO A 21 -5.11 -13.08 -5.57
C PRO A 21 -4.70 -11.60 -5.55
N VAL A 22 -3.40 -11.34 -5.62
CA VAL A 22 -2.91 -9.95 -5.69
C VAL A 22 -3.29 -9.33 -7.03
N SER A 23 -3.50 -8.01 -7.04
CA SER A 23 -3.78 -7.29 -8.28
C SER A 23 -2.57 -7.28 -9.21
N GLU A 24 -2.82 -7.16 -10.51
CA GLU A 24 -1.78 -6.98 -11.53
C GLU A 24 -0.88 -5.79 -11.23
N PHE A 25 -1.46 -4.70 -10.72
CA PHE A 25 -0.73 -3.52 -10.27
C PHE A 25 0.30 -3.87 -9.20
N PHE A 26 -0.11 -4.62 -8.16
CA PHE A 26 0.77 -5.04 -7.07
C PHE A 26 1.89 -5.97 -7.56
N TYR A 27 1.54 -6.94 -8.40
CA TYR A 27 2.51 -7.87 -8.99
C TYR A 27 3.59 -7.14 -9.80
N ARG A 28 3.20 -6.19 -10.66
CA ARG A 28 4.13 -5.37 -11.46
C ARG A 28 5.07 -4.54 -10.60
N LEU A 29 4.61 -4.03 -9.46
CA LEU A 29 5.47 -3.32 -8.51
C LEU A 29 6.58 -4.23 -7.96
N LEU A 30 6.23 -5.44 -7.54
CA LEU A 30 7.20 -6.40 -7.04
C LEU A 30 8.23 -6.77 -8.11
N GLN A 31 7.77 -7.04 -9.33
CA GLN A 31 8.66 -7.36 -10.46
C GLN A 31 9.61 -6.21 -10.80
N PHE A 32 9.11 -4.99 -10.89
CA PHE A 32 9.91 -3.83 -11.25
C PHE A 32 11.03 -3.56 -10.26
N TRP A 33 10.75 -3.70 -8.97
CA TRP A 33 11.76 -3.49 -7.94
C TRP A 33 12.59 -4.74 -7.64
N GLY A 34 12.32 -5.87 -8.27
CA GLY A 34 13.02 -7.13 -8.05
C GLY A 34 12.88 -7.63 -6.61
N ILE A 35 11.72 -7.43 -6.01
CA ILE A 35 11.44 -7.81 -4.62
C ILE A 35 10.29 -8.82 -4.53
N GLN A 36 10.19 -9.44 -3.37
CA GLN A 36 9.12 -10.38 -3.05
C GLN A 36 8.22 -9.83 -1.96
N LEU A 37 7.04 -10.42 -1.81
CA LEU A 37 6.06 -10.00 -0.81
C LEU A 37 6.64 -9.90 0.61
N HIS A 38 7.40 -10.92 1.04
CA HIS A 38 7.97 -10.96 2.39
C HIS A 38 9.10 -9.95 2.64
N HIS A 39 9.64 -9.34 1.57
CA HIS A 39 10.61 -8.24 1.71
C HIS A 39 9.96 -6.94 2.18
N LEU A 40 8.66 -6.75 1.94
CA LEU A 40 7.94 -5.56 2.33
C LEU A 40 7.65 -5.52 3.83
N THR A 41 7.49 -4.32 4.36
CA THR A 41 6.94 -4.09 5.70
C THR A 41 5.41 -3.98 5.65
N PRO A 42 4.69 -4.22 6.76
CA PRO A 42 3.25 -3.98 6.83
C PRO A 42 2.87 -2.54 6.47
N GLN A 43 3.74 -1.57 6.78
CA GLN A 43 3.53 -0.18 6.40
C GLN A 43 3.50 0.02 4.88
N SER A 44 4.34 -0.71 4.15
CA SER A 44 4.35 -0.72 2.68
C SER A 44 3.04 -1.24 2.12
N ILE A 45 2.50 -2.32 2.71
CA ILE A 45 1.19 -2.86 2.32
C ILE A 45 0.09 -1.83 2.55
N LEU A 46 0.11 -1.14 3.69
CA LEU A 46 -0.86 -0.08 3.97
C LEU A 46 -0.81 1.06 2.94
N HIS A 47 0.39 1.49 2.53
CA HIS A 47 0.53 2.50 1.48
C HIS A 47 -0.08 2.05 0.16
N LEU A 48 0.17 0.80 -0.24
CA LEU A 48 -0.37 0.22 -1.47
C LEU A 48 -1.89 0.13 -1.41
N SER A 49 -2.45 -0.35 -0.30
CA SER A 49 -3.89 -0.48 -0.12
C SER A 49 -4.59 0.88 -0.14
N ILE A 50 -4.02 1.87 0.54
CA ILE A 50 -4.56 3.24 0.54
C ILE A 50 -4.50 3.84 -0.86
N PHE A 51 -3.37 3.71 -1.56
CA PHE A 51 -3.22 4.24 -2.91
C PHE A 51 -4.22 3.62 -3.88
N THR A 52 -4.34 2.29 -3.87
CA THR A 52 -5.30 1.55 -4.71
C THR A 52 -6.72 2.02 -4.44
N HIS A 53 -7.14 2.02 -3.18
CA HIS A 53 -8.48 2.45 -2.79
C HIS A 53 -8.74 3.92 -3.11
N PHE A 54 -7.74 4.78 -2.92
CA PHE A 54 -7.84 6.20 -3.28
C PHE A 54 -8.05 6.39 -4.79
N CYS A 55 -7.28 5.69 -5.61
CA CYS A 55 -7.45 5.72 -7.06
C CYS A 55 -8.85 5.29 -7.48
N GLU A 56 -9.32 4.15 -6.99
CA GLU A 56 -10.58 3.55 -7.42
C GLU A 56 -11.81 4.28 -6.86
N ALA A 57 -11.82 4.58 -5.56
CA ALA A 57 -13.01 5.08 -4.87
C ALA A 57 -13.15 6.61 -4.90
N PHE A 58 -12.03 7.35 -4.98
CA PHE A 58 -12.04 8.81 -4.89
C PHE A 58 -11.65 9.49 -6.19
N LEU A 59 -10.77 8.90 -6.97
CA LEU A 59 -10.33 9.49 -8.25
C LEU A 59 -11.05 8.87 -9.45
N GLY A 60 -11.70 7.70 -9.30
CA GLY A 60 -12.37 6.99 -10.39
C GLY A 60 -11.41 6.47 -11.47
N ILE A 61 -10.17 6.17 -11.11
CA ILE A 61 -9.14 5.64 -12.02
C ILE A 61 -8.59 4.32 -11.52
N LEU A 62 -8.07 3.50 -12.43
CA LEU A 62 -7.30 2.32 -12.04
C LEU A 62 -5.95 2.72 -11.45
N PRO A 63 -5.45 2.01 -10.42
CA PRO A 63 -4.12 2.23 -9.90
C PRO A 63 -3.09 1.97 -10.99
N HIS A 64 -2.18 2.94 -11.19
CA HIS A 64 -1.19 2.91 -12.26
C HIS A 64 0.22 2.97 -11.69
N PHE A 65 1.10 2.08 -12.18
CA PHE A 65 2.46 1.92 -11.71
C PHE A 65 3.28 3.23 -11.71
N HIS A 66 3.36 3.94 -12.82
CA HIS A 66 4.13 5.19 -12.90
C HIS A 66 3.55 6.30 -12.02
N PHE A 67 2.22 6.31 -11.84
CA PHE A 67 1.58 7.26 -10.93
C PHE A 67 1.90 6.94 -9.48
N PHE A 68 1.98 5.66 -9.10
CA PHE A 68 2.46 5.26 -7.78
C PHE A 68 3.92 5.68 -7.55
N GLN A 69 4.82 5.41 -8.51
CA GLN A 69 6.23 5.81 -8.46
C GLN A 69 6.44 7.34 -8.40
N TYR A 70 5.50 8.13 -8.89
CA TYR A 70 5.54 9.57 -8.74
C TYR A 70 5.52 9.97 -7.26
N PHE A 71 4.73 9.26 -6.43
CA PHE A 71 4.61 9.53 -5.00
C PHE A 71 5.56 8.72 -4.12
N PHE A 72 5.82 7.47 -4.45
CA PHE A 72 6.50 6.54 -3.57
C PHE A 72 7.81 6.01 -4.16
N PHE A 73 8.73 5.68 -3.27
CA PHE A 73 9.98 5.00 -3.59
C PHE A 73 10.29 3.95 -2.53
N LEU A 74 11.21 3.04 -2.82
CA LEU A 74 11.58 1.96 -1.94
C LEU A 74 12.90 2.31 -1.22
N VAL A 75 12.97 2.00 0.07
CA VAL A 75 14.18 2.16 0.88
C VAL A 75 14.52 0.87 1.62
N PRO A 76 15.82 0.56 1.87
CA PRO A 76 16.21 -0.61 2.66
C PRO A 76 15.88 -0.41 4.14
N VAL A 77 15.57 -1.53 4.83
CA VAL A 77 15.27 -1.56 6.28
C VAL A 77 16.08 -2.69 6.93
N PRO A 78 16.88 -2.43 7.94
CA PRO A 78 17.27 -1.10 8.41
C PRO A 78 17.94 -0.30 7.28
N ASN A 79 18.07 1.01 7.43
CA ASN A 79 18.67 1.87 6.40
C ASN A 79 20.19 1.60 6.28
N THR A 80 20.52 0.45 5.68
CA THR A 80 21.88 -0.10 5.55
C THR A 80 22.05 -0.74 4.17
N THR A 81 23.29 -1.08 3.83
CA THR A 81 23.61 -1.84 2.62
C THR A 81 23.16 -3.31 2.68
N ASN A 82 22.81 -3.80 3.88
CA ASN A 82 22.38 -5.18 4.11
C ASN A 82 20.95 -5.19 4.68
N PRO A 83 19.92 -5.13 3.83
CA PRO A 83 18.53 -5.19 4.27
C PRO A 83 18.19 -6.57 4.86
N ALA A 84 17.22 -6.62 5.74
CA ALA A 84 16.73 -7.86 6.31
C ALA A 84 16.01 -8.73 5.25
N VAL A 85 16.05 -10.05 5.39
CA VAL A 85 15.32 -10.96 4.48
C VAL A 85 13.80 -10.72 4.58
N VAL A 86 13.27 -10.58 5.79
CA VAL A 86 11.85 -10.30 6.02
C VAL A 86 11.67 -8.85 6.45
N GLY A 87 10.88 -8.09 5.70
CA GLY A 87 10.69 -6.67 5.93
C GLY A 87 11.96 -5.87 5.69
N GLY A 88 12.76 -6.27 4.72
CA GLY A 88 14.05 -5.63 4.37
C GLY A 88 13.90 -4.38 3.52
N CYS A 89 12.70 -4.03 3.08
CA CYS A 89 12.44 -2.78 2.37
C CYS A 89 11.08 -2.18 2.75
N GLU A 90 11.01 -0.86 2.64
CA GLU A 90 9.83 -0.07 2.99
C GLU A 90 9.51 0.96 1.90
N LEU A 91 8.24 1.09 1.58
CA LEU A 91 7.74 2.16 0.72
C LEU A 91 7.62 3.45 1.52
N VAL A 92 8.20 4.52 0.98
CA VAL A 92 8.21 5.84 1.60
C VAL A 92 7.65 6.87 0.63
N LEU A 93 6.81 7.76 1.14
CA LEU A 93 6.30 8.90 0.37
C LEU A 93 7.46 9.88 0.09
N ARG A 94 7.61 10.28 -1.18
CA ARG A 94 8.64 11.24 -1.59
C ARG A 94 8.43 12.58 -0.89
N PRO A 95 9.47 13.15 -0.27
CA PRO A 95 9.36 14.43 0.43
C PRO A 95 8.82 15.55 -0.47
N GLU A 96 9.26 15.58 -1.72
CA GLU A 96 8.89 16.60 -2.70
C GLU A 96 7.44 16.52 -3.17
N THR A 97 6.79 15.35 -3.04
CA THR A 97 5.39 15.17 -3.46
C THR A 97 4.41 15.13 -2.28
N ARG A 98 4.91 15.31 -1.06
CA ARG A 98 4.11 15.21 0.17
C ARG A 98 2.94 16.20 0.20
N SER A 99 3.14 17.41 -0.32
CA SER A 99 2.09 18.44 -0.39
C SER A 99 1.02 18.13 -1.44
N GLU A 100 1.35 17.32 -2.45
CA GLU A 100 0.46 16.93 -3.53
C GLU A 100 -0.38 15.70 -3.20
N TYR A 101 0.12 14.84 -2.33
CA TYR A 101 -0.57 13.64 -1.87
C TYR A 101 -1.49 13.91 -0.66
N LEU A 102 -2.20 12.90 -0.20
CA LEU A 102 -3.01 12.97 1.03
C LEU A 102 -2.11 13.22 2.25
N ALA A 103 -2.56 14.08 3.15
CA ALA A 103 -1.87 14.29 4.42
C ALA A 103 -1.71 12.95 5.16
N TYR A 104 -0.49 12.69 5.61
CA TYR A 104 -0.10 11.39 6.12
C TYR A 104 0.77 11.53 7.36
N ASP A 105 0.34 10.87 8.44
CA ASP A 105 1.15 10.65 9.63
C ASP A 105 1.49 9.16 9.72
N PRO A 106 2.78 8.77 9.71
CA PRO A 106 3.14 7.36 9.75
C PRO A 106 2.69 6.73 11.07
N ALA A 107 1.73 5.83 11.00
CA ALA A 107 1.35 5.02 12.15
C ALA A 107 2.55 4.19 12.62
N GLY A 108 2.75 4.10 13.93
CA GLY A 108 3.89 3.42 14.53
C GLY A 108 4.11 2.00 14.00
N LYS A 109 5.37 1.62 13.90
CA LYS A 109 5.78 0.27 13.48
C LYS A 109 5.35 -0.71 14.57
N GLY A 110 4.42 -1.61 14.28
CA GLY A 110 4.13 -2.76 15.13
C GLY A 110 5.41 -3.58 15.29
N ALA A 111 5.95 -3.69 16.51
CA ALA A 111 7.27 -4.31 16.74
C ALA A 111 7.30 -5.82 16.49
N GLU A 112 6.17 -6.51 16.47
CA GLU A 112 6.09 -7.96 16.54
C GLU A 112 5.39 -8.65 15.35
N TRP A 113 5.10 -7.92 14.27
CA TRP A 113 4.35 -8.43 13.13
C TRP A 113 4.93 -9.70 12.49
N LYS A 114 6.24 -9.91 12.56
CA LYS A 114 6.94 -11.08 12.01
C LYS A 114 6.61 -12.38 12.73
N LYS A 115 6.03 -12.33 13.93
CA LYS A 115 5.69 -13.50 14.74
C LYS A 115 4.42 -14.23 14.24
N PHE A 116 3.54 -13.52 13.53
CA PHE A 116 2.25 -14.05 13.10
C PHE A 116 2.21 -14.20 11.58
N TRP A 117 2.47 -15.41 11.13
CA TRP A 117 2.48 -15.75 9.72
C TRP A 117 1.82 -17.12 9.48
N PHE A 118 1.41 -17.37 8.25
CA PHE A 118 0.80 -18.60 7.80
C PHE A 118 1.11 -18.84 6.32
N HIS A 119 0.93 -20.09 5.88
CA HIS A 119 1.07 -20.44 4.47
C HIS A 119 -0.27 -20.28 3.75
N VAL A 120 -0.20 -19.79 2.52
CA VAL A 120 -1.36 -19.67 1.62
C VAL A 120 -1.00 -20.23 0.25
N GLY A 121 -1.96 -20.91 -0.39
CA GLY A 121 -1.81 -21.37 -1.76
C GLY A 121 -1.76 -20.17 -2.73
N ASN A 122 -0.79 -20.19 -3.63
CA ASN A 122 -0.58 -19.14 -4.66
C ASN A 122 -0.98 -19.65 -6.04
N PHE A 123 -2.21 -20.21 -6.14
CA PHE A 123 -2.63 -20.93 -7.35
C PHE A 123 -3.11 -20.03 -8.49
N GLN A 124 -3.61 -18.83 -8.23
CA GLN A 124 -4.31 -18.00 -9.21
C GLN A 124 -3.59 -16.71 -9.59
N SER A 125 -2.61 -16.31 -8.84
CA SER A 125 -1.83 -15.09 -9.12
C SER A 125 -0.40 -15.34 -8.69
N PRO A 126 0.47 -15.75 -9.60
CA PRO A 126 1.83 -16.09 -9.25
C PRO A 126 2.53 -14.85 -8.70
N LEU A 127 2.62 -14.77 -7.38
CA LEU A 127 3.64 -13.93 -6.77
C LEU A 127 4.99 -14.40 -7.30
N PRO A 128 5.99 -13.52 -7.44
CA PRO A 128 7.33 -13.91 -7.87
C PRO A 128 7.82 -15.14 -7.10
N GLU A 129 8.47 -16.07 -7.79
CA GLU A 129 9.04 -17.26 -7.17
C GLU A 129 9.86 -16.89 -5.93
N ARG A 130 9.72 -17.70 -4.89
CA ARG A 130 10.39 -17.43 -3.62
C ARG A 130 11.90 -17.58 -3.77
N ILE A 131 12.62 -16.48 -3.79
CA ILE A 131 14.07 -16.44 -3.70
C ILE A 131 14.45 -16.38 -2.22
N ALA A 132 15.28 -17.32 -1.77
CA ALA A 132 15.84 -17.25 -0.43
C ALA A 132 16.88 -16.12 -0.39
N GLY A 133 16.73 -15.17 0.51
CA GLY A 133 17.71 -14.10 0.68
C GLY A 133 17.09 -12.73 0.89
N ALA A 134 17.96 -11.76 1.17
CA ALA A 134 17.58 -10.38 1.32
C ALA A 134 17.32 -9.73 -0.05
N PRO A 135 16.47 -8.70 -0.12
CA PRO A 135 16.24 -7.99 -1.36
C PRO A 135 17.53 -7.30 -1.82
N GLN A 136 17.81 -7.38 -3.11
CA GLN A 136 18.96 -6.70 -3.71
C GLN A 136 18.59 -5.24 -3.99
N ILE A 137 19.34 -4.32 -3.43
CA ILE A 137 19.14 -2.89 -3.65
C ILE A 137 19.45 -2.57 -5.11
N GLN A 138 18.53 -1.92 -5.79
CA GLN A 138 18.63 -1.54 -7.20
C GLN A 138 18.41 -0.04 -7.36
N GLU A 139 18.97 0.55 -8.42
CA GLU A 139 18.72 1.96 -8.76
C GLU A 139 17.23 2.24 -9.01
N SER A 140 16.51 1.24 -9.53
CA SER A 140 15.05 1.31 -9.73
C SER A 140 14.26 1.62 -8.47
N TRP A 141 14.78 1.34 -7.28
CA TRP A 141 14.10 1.59 -6.00
C TRP A 141 13.84 3.09 -5.77
N SER A 142 14.78 3.93 -6.18
CA SER A 142 14.68 5.41 -6.05
C SER A 142 14.11 6.09 -7.31
N SER A 143 13.93 5.36 -8.42
CA SER A 143 13.47 5.95 -9.67
C SER A 143 12.10 6.61 -9.50
N LYS A 144 11.95 7.82 -10.03
CA LYS A 144 10.68 8.55 -10.04
C LYS A 144 9.89 8.21 -11.30
N GLY A 145 8.61 8.01 -11.14
CA GLY A 145 7.70 7.87 -12.29
C GLY A 145 7.72 9.12 -13.17
N PRO A 146 7.55 8.97 -14.48
CA PRO A 146 7.53 10.11 -15.39
C PRO A 146 6.40 11.06 -15.01
N GLY A 147 6.70 12.35 -14.97
CA GLY A 147 5.71 13.40 -14.96
C GLY A 147 5.03 13.53 -16.33
N GLY A 148 4.09 14.45 -16.46
CA GLY A 148 3.46 14.77 -17.73
C GLY A 148 1.99 15.14 -17.60
N LYS A 149 1.37 15.51 -18.70
CA LYS A 149 -0.01 16.01 -18.72
C LYS A 149 -1.03 15.12 -18.00
N GLN A 150 -0.84 13.81 -18.09
CA GLN A 150 -1.73 12.85 -17.43
C GLN A 150 -1.59 12.90 -15.89
N VAL A 151 -0.35 12.92 -15.38
CA VAL A 151 -0.08 13.06 -13.94
C VAL A 151 -0.60 14.41 -13.45
N GLU A 152 -0.33 15.49 -14.17
CA GLU A 152 -0.83 16.84 -13.83
C GLU A 152 -2.36 16.89 -13.76
N ALA A 153 -3.05 16.24 -14.69
CA ALA A 153 -4.52 16.17 -14.66
C ALA A 153 -5.03 15.45 -13.40
N ILE A 154 -4.40 14.34 -13.02
CA ILE A 154 -4.75 13.61 -11.81
C ILE A 154 -4.43 14.44 -10.55
N LEU A 155 -3.29 15.14 -10.51
CA LEU A 155 -2.93 16.01 -9.39
C LEU A 155 -3.96 17.13 -9.17
N ARG A 156 -4.54 17.68 -10.24
CA ARG A 156 -5.65 18.65 -10.13
C ARG A 156 -6.87 18.03 -9.47
N VAL A 157 -7.22 16.79 -9.82
CA VAL A 157 -8.33 16.07 -9.18
C VAL A 157 -8.03 15.82 -7.70
N ILE A 158 -6.81 15.40 -7.37
CA ILE A 158 -6.37 15.23 -5.97
C ILE A 158 -6.52 16.53 -5.18
N ALA A 159 -6.10 17.66 -5.76
CA ALA A 159 -6.25 18.97 -5.12
C ALA A 159 -7.72 19.30 -4.83
N ILE A 160 -8.63 19.02 -5.76
CA ILE A 160 -10.07 19.20 -5.56
C ILE A 160 -10.60 18.34 -4.43
N VAL A 161 -10.22 17.06 -4.41
CA VAL A 161 -10.63 16.08 -3.38
C VAL A 161 -10.13 16.52 -2.00
N LYS A 162 -8.88 16.96 -1.91
CA LYS A 162 -8.28 17.50 -0.68
C LYS A 162 -9.00 18.76 -0.20
N ASN A 163 -9.32 19.68 -1.11
CA ASN A 163 -10.05 20.92 -0.78
C ASN A 163 -11.47 20.65 -0.27
N LYS A 164 -12.05 19.49 -0.59
CA LYS A 164 -13.30 19.00 0.01
C LYS A 164 -13.11 18.35 1.39
N GLY A 165 -11.92 18.41 1.97
CA GLY A 165 -11.62 17.89 3.29
C GLY A 165 -11.30 16.38 3.34
N VAL A 166 -11.11 15.74 2.19
CA VAL A 166 -10.72 14.31 2.18
C VAL A 166 -9.27 14.16 2.63
N THR A 167 -9.09 13.42 3.70
CA THR A 167 -7.79 13.08 4.29
C THR A 167 -7.49 11.59 4.09
N ARG A 168 -6.27 11.17 4.42
CA ARG A 168 -5.92 9.76 4.48
C ARG A 168 -6.87 8.98 5.38
N ASP A 169 -7.23 9.52 6.53
CA ASP A 169 -8.09 8.83 7.49
C ASP A 169 -9.48 8.56 6.92
N HIS A 170 -10.01 9.48 6.11
CA HIS A 170 -11.25 9.23 5.35
C HIS A 170 -11.10 8.06 4.37
N VAL A 171 -9.97 7.98 3.67
CA VAL A 171 -9.69 6.88 2.73
C VAL A 171 -9.54 5.56 3.48
N VAL A 172 -8.76 5.54 4.58
CA VAL A 172 -8.59 4.34 5.42
C VAL A 172 -9.93 3.91 6.02
N PHE A 173 -10.71 4.84 6.54
CA PHE A 173 -12.02 4.54 7.12
C PHE A 173 -12.98 3.95 6.07
N SER A 174 -13.03 4.51 4.86
CA SER A 174 -13.89 4.00 3.80
C SER A 174 -13.46 2.61 3.33
N PHE A 175 -12.15 2.32 3.34
CA PHE A 175 -11.60 0.99 3.05
C PHE A 175 -11.99 -0.01 4.15
N VAL A 176 -11.70 0.29 5.41
CA VAL A 176 -12.02 -0.57 6.56
C VAL A 176 -13.53 -0.80 6.66
N SER A 177 -14.35 0.19 6.33
CA SER A 177 -15.80 0.08 6.40
C SER A 177 -16.40 -0.93 5.43
N ARG A 178 -15.69 -1.31 4.37
CA ARG A 178 -16.12 -2.37 3.44
C ARG A 178 -15.90 -3.78 3.99
N TRP A 179 -14.93 -3.95 4.89
CA TRP A 179 -14.46 -5.26 5.34
C TRP A 179 -14.88 -5.60 6.77
N VAL A 180 -15.35 -4.62 7.54
CA VAL A 180 -15.73 -4.83 8.94
C VAL A 180 -17.26 -4.82 9.06
N PRO A 181 -17.89 -5.84 9.67
CA PRO A 181 -19.31 -5.84 9.96
C PRO A 181 -19.75 -4.58 10.71
N LEU A 182 -20.99 -4.14 10.48
CA LEU A 182 -21.52 -2.88 11.03
C LEU A 182 -21.44 -2.79 12.56
N ASP A 183 -21.61 -3.89 13.24
CA ASP A 183 -21.50 -4.03 14.69
C ASP A 183 -20.09 -3.79 15.23
N MET A 184 -19.04 -4.10 14.45
CA MET A 184 -17.65 -3.80 14.81
C MET A 184 -17.22 -2.37 14.49
N LYS A 185 -17.95 -1.65 13.63
CA LYS A 185 -17.60 -0.29 13.19
C LYS A 185 -17.77 0.75 14.29
N VAL A 186 -18.75 0.55 15.16
CA VAL A 186 -19.14 1.53 16.21
C VAL A 186 -18.02 1.76 17.23
N ASN A 187 -17.20 0.76 17.51
CA ASN A 187 -16.15 0.84 18.54
C ASN A 187 -14.79 1.38 18.06
N LYS A 188 -14.65 1.69 16.76
CA LYS A 188 -13.40 2.17 16.17
C LYS A 188 -13.51 3.56 15.51
N ILE A 189 -14.62 4.25 15.67
CA ILE A 189 -14.78 5.61 15.18
C ILE A 189 -14.08 6.55 16.16
N PRO A 190 -13.04 7.32 15.72
CA PRO A 190 -12.46 8.34 16.56
C PRO A 190 -13.54 9.33 17.02
N PRO A 191 -13.53 9.77 18.31
CA PRO A 191 -14.45 10.79 18.77
C PRO A 191 -14.20 12.09 18.00
N GLY A 192 -15.14 12.49 17.17
CA GLY A 192 -15.07 13.66 16.27
C GLY A 192 -15.50 13.39 14.82
N CYS A 193 -15.60 12.14 14.40
CA CYS A 193 -16.08 11.79 13.06
C CYS A 193 -17.58 11.47 13.10
N LEU A 194 -18.40 12.41 13.60
CA LEU A 194 -19.84 12.21 13.73
C LEU A 194 -20.61 12.59 12.46
N GLN A 195 -21.21 11.58 11.88
CA GLN A 195 -22.52 11.45 11.22
C GLN A 195 -23.01 12.47 10.19
N SER A 196 -22.56 13.71 10.14
CA SER A 196 -23.23 14.70 9.27
C SER A 196 -22.54 14.96 7.92
N GLN A 197 -21.31 14.52 7.72
CA GLN A 197 -20.57 14.81 6.49
C GLN A 197 -20.43 13.63 5.50
N CYS A 198 -20.66 12.40 5.95
CA CYS A 198 -20.53 11.20 5.07
C CYS A 198 -21.76 10.90 4.20
N LEU A 199 -22.89 11.59 4.42
CA LEU A 199 -24.16 11.26 3.75
C LEU A 199 -24.50 12.17 2.55
N ASN A 200 -23.69 13.17 2.22
CA ASN A 200 -23.97 14.11 1.13
C ASN A 200 -23.07 13.95 -0.12
N LEU A 201 -22.49 12.79 -0.33
CA LEU A 201 -21.84 12.43 -1.60
C LEU A 201 -22.76 11.49 -2.39
N LYS A 202 -23.88 12.03 -2.86
CA LYS A 202 -24.62 11.52 -4.01
C LYS A 202 -24.26 12.31 -5.23
#